data_9818a3cce6526c5bd633623c18ef94c3
#
_entry.id   9818a3cce6526c5bd633623c18ef94c3
#
_cell.length_a   1.000
_cell.length_b   1.000
_cell.length_c   1.000
_cell.angle_alpha   90.00
_cell.angle_beta   90.00
_cell.angle_gamma   90.00
#
_symmetry.space_group_name_H-M   'P 1'
#
loop_
_entity.id
_entity.type
_entity.pdbx_description
1 polymer ?
#
loop_
_entity_poly.entity_id
_entity_poly.type
_entity_poly.pdbx_seq_one_letter_code
_entity_poly.pdbx_strand_id
1 'polypeptide(L)'
;MIKDIIQNVYSKRPLVHNITNYVAATDCANITLTIGASPIMADESKEVGEVTKISDGLVLNCGTISESRLNSMLISGKTAKSREMPIVLDPVGVGISKFRT
;
A
#
# COMPACT_ATOMS: atom_id res chain seq x y z
N MET A 1 -9.72 -12.89 18.88
CA MET A 1 -8.58 -12.11 18.41
C MET A 1 -8.78 -11.55 17.02
N ILE A 2 -8.98 -12.36 15.98
CA ILE A 2 -9.28 -11.86 14.62
C ILE A 2 -10.55 -11.01 14.60
N LYS A 3 -11.57 -11.43 15.33
CA LYS A 3 -12.83 -10.69 15.44
C LYS A 3 -12.62 -9.28 15.99
N ASP A 4 -11.76 -9.14 16.99
CA ASP A 4 -11.46 -7.84 17.61
C ASP A 4 -10.69 -6.94 16.65
N ILE A 5 -9.77 -7.51 15.87
CA ILE A 5 -9.01 -6.78 14.85
C ILE A 5 -9.96 -6.24 13.79
N ILE A 6 -10.86 -7.07 13.28
CA ILE A 6 -11.84 -6.65 12.27
C ILE A 6 -12.76 -5.56 12.81
N GLN A 7 -13.23 -5.69 14.05
CA GLN A 7 -14.07 -4.66 14.67
C GLN A 7 -13.34 -3.34 14.81
N ASN A 8 -12.05 -3.38 15.19
CA ASN A 8 -11.23 -2.17 15.28
C ASN A 8 -11.08 -1.49 13.92
N VAL A 9 -10.89 -2.25 12.85
CA VAL A 9 -10.81 -1.71 11.50
C VAL A 9 -12.11 -1.02 11.11
N TYR A 10 -13.26 -1.66 11.36
CA TYR A 10 -14.57 -1.07 11.09
C TYR A 10 -14.79 0.22 11.88
N SER A 11 -14.38 0.24 13.15
CA SER A 11 -14.56 1.40 14.02
C SER A 11 -13.71 2.59 13.60
N LYS A 12 -12.44 2.34 13.28
CA LYS A 12 -11.47 3.39 12.97
C LYS A 12 -11.47 3.81 11.51
N ARG A 13 -11.92 2.93 10.62
CA ARG A 13 -11.90 3.14 9.18
C ARG A 13 -10.58 3.70 8.67
N PRO A 14 -9.45 2.99 8.91
CA PRO A 14 -8.14 3.49 8.52
C PRO A 14 -8.05 3.70 7.01
N LEU A 15 -7.34 4.75 6.62
CA LEU A 15 -7.02 5.00 5.22
C LEU A 15 -5.76 4.22 4.87
N VAL A 16 -5.87 3.33 3.90
CA VAL A 16 -4.78 2.47 3.45
C VAL A 16 -4.34 2.88 2.06
N HIS A 17 -3.10 3.36 1.96
CA HIS A 17 -2.49 3.73 0.68
C HIS A 17 -1.90 2.48 0.03
N ASN A 18 -2.33 2.18 -1.18
CA ASN A 18 -1.85 1.03 -1.95
C ASN A 18 -1.06 1.51 -3.16
N ILE A 19 0.18 1.03 -3.28
CA ILE A 19 0.94 1.13 -4.52
C ILE A 19 1.01 -0.27 -5.10
N THR A 20 0.25 -0.51 -6.14
CA THR A 20 0.09 -1.83 -6.75
C THR A 20 0.00 -1.70 -8.27
N ASN A 21 -0.12 -2.83 -8.97
CA ASN A 21 -0.34 -2.82 -10.41
C ASN A 21 -1.82 -2.69 -10.75
N TYR A 22 -2.11 -2.35 -12.01
CA TYR A 22 -3.49 -2.13 -12.44
C TYR A 22 -4.32 -3.43 -12.50
N VAL A 23 -3.66 -4.58 -12.58
CA VAL A 23 -4.36 -5.87 -12.58
C VAL A 23 -4.98 -6.15 -11.20
N ALA A 24 -4.26 -5.83 -10.14
CA ALA A 24 -4.69 -6.10 -8.77
C ALA A 24 -5.39 -4.92 -8.09
N ALA A 25 -5.36 -3.73 -8.67
CA ALA A 25 -5.84 -2.50 -8.02
C ALA A 25 -7.30 -2.61 -7.57
N THR A 26 -8.19 -3.06 -8.44
CA THR A 26 -9.62 -3.19 -8.13
C THR A 26 -9.85 -4.19 -7.00
N ASP A 27 -9.18 -5.35 -7.05
CA ASP A 27 -9.33 -6.38 -6.02
C ASP A 27 -8.80 -5.91 -4.67
N CYS A 28 -7.66 -5.23 -4.66
CA CYS A 28 -7.10 -4.65 -3.45
C CYS A 28 -8.04 -3.62 -2.83
N ALA A 29 -8.61 -2.75 -3.66
CA ALA A 29 -9.57 -1.75 -3.20
C ALA A 29 -10.82 -2.42 -2.62
N ASN A 30 -11.37 -3.43 -3.30
CA ASN A 30 -12.57 -4.12 -2.86
C ASN A 30 -12.36 -4.87 -1.55
N ILE A 31 -11.23 -5.56 -1.39
CA ILE A 31 -10.92 -6.27 -0.14
C ILE A 31 -10.78 -5.27 1.00
N THR A 32 -10.08 -4.17 0.77
CA THR A 32 -9.89 -3.12 1.78
C THR A 32 -11.24 -2.57 2.25
N LEU A 33 -12.14 -2.27 1.31
CA LEU A 33 -13.49 -1.81 1.64
C LEU A 33 -14.29 -2.87 2.40
N THR A 34 -14.17 -4.13 1.99
CA THR A 34 -14.93 -5.23 2.59
C THR A 34 -14.61 -5.41 4.07
N ILE A 35 -13.35 -5.22 4.47
CA ILE A 35 -12.96 -5.34 5.89
C ILE A 35 -13.18 -4.04 6.67
N GLY A 36 -13.76 -3.03 6.04
CA GLY A 36 -14.14 -1.78 6.73
C GLY A 36 -13.10 -0.67 6.66
N ALA A 37 -12.00 -0.85 5.96
CA ALA A 37 -10.99 0.20 5.76
C ALA A 37 -11.29 1.02 4.50
N SER A 38 -10.62 2.14 4.34
CA SER A 38 -10.76 3.00 3.16
C SER A 38 -9.50 2.90 2.31
N PRO A 39 -9.61 2.46 1.05
CA PRO A 39 -8.45 2.37 0.17
C PRO A 39 -8.20 3.69 -0.57
N ILE A 40 -6.93 3.98 -0.81
CA ILE A 40 -6.53 4.99 -1.78
C ILE A 40 -5.43 4.41 -2.66
N MET A 41 -5.63 4.48 -3.97
CA MET A 41 -4.72 3.93 -4.97
C MET A 41 -3.99 5.09 -5.64
N ALA A 42 -2.72 5.26 -5.31
CA ALA A 42 -1.92 6.34 -5.87
C ALA A 42 -0.50 5.86 -6.11
N ASP A 43 -0.02 5.98 -7.33
CA ASP A 43 1.32 5.53 -7.72
C ASP A 43 2.15 6.59 -8.44
N GLU A 44 1.65 7.81 -8.58
CA GLU A 44 2.39 8.90 -9.20
C GLU A 44 3.41 9.50 -8.22
N SER A 45 4.68 9.56 -8.63
CA SER A 45 5.77 10.03 -7.75
C SER A 45 5.58 11.45 -7.24
N LYS A 46 4.82 12.27 -7.97
CA LYS A 46 4.57 13.66 -7.59
C LYS A 46 3.60 13.81 -6.43
N GLU A 47 2.77 12.79 -6.17
CA GLU A 47 1.75 12.87 -5.12
C GLU A 47 1.85 11.81 -4.03
N VAL A 48 2.59 10.71 -4.26
CA VAL A 48 2.57 9.58 -3.32
C VAL A 48 3.04 9.95 -1.91
N GLY A 49 3.97 10.88 -1.80
CA GLY A 49 4.43 11.36 -0.49
C GLY A 49 3.32 12.03 0.29
N GLU A 50 2.55 12.89 -0.36
CA GLU A 50 1.41 13.57 0.27
C GLU A 50 0.30 12.58 0.63
N VAL A 51 0.02 11.62 -0.25
CA VAL A 51 -1.00 10.59 0.01
C VAL A 51 -0.60 9.71 1.18
N THR A 52 0.66 9.25 1.23
CA THR A 52 1.15 8.46 2.35
C THR A 52 1.06 9.25 3.66
N LYS A 53 1.36 10.54 3.61
CA LYS A 53 1.37 11.40 4.80
C LYS A 53 0.02 11.45 5.49
N ILE A 54 -1.09 11.39 4.75
CA ILE A 54 -2.44 11.41 5.33
C ILE A 54 -3.03 10.02 5.56
N SER A 55 -2.30 8.96 5.18
CA SER A 55 -2.78 7.59 5.32
C SER A 55 -2.42 6.99 6.67
N ASP A 56 -3.06 5.89 7.01
CA ASP A 56 -2.84 5.16 8.26
C ASP A 56 -2.03 3.88 8.05
N GLY A 57 -1.94 3.41 6.83
CA GLY A 57 -1.16 2.23 6.46
C GLY A 57 -0.73 2.30 5.00
N LEU A 58 0.34 1.59 4.67
CA LEU A 58 0.90 1.55 3.32
C LEU A 58 1.11 0.10 2.88
N VAL A 59 0.60 -0.23 1.70
CA VAL A 59 0.79 -1.54 1.06
C VAL A 59 1.59 -1.35 -0.22
N LEU A 60 2.70 -2.06 -0.33
CA LEU A 60 3.58 -2.04 -1.49
C LEU A 60 3.55 -3.39 -2.18
N ASN A 61 3.04 -3.46 -3.40
CA ASN A 61 2.95 -4.68 -4.19
C ASN A 61 3.90 -4.60 -5.39
N CYS A 62 4.86 -5.52 -5.46
CA CYS A 62 5.89 -5.55 -6.50
C CYS A 62 5.48 -6.29 -7.78
N GLY A 63 4.22 -6.69 -7.91
CA GLY A 63 3.72 -7.29 -9.14
C GLY A 63 3.75 -6.28 -10.28
N THR A 64 4.23 -6.71 -11.45
CA THR A 64 4.34 -5.83 -12.63
C THR A 64 5.07 -4.52 -12.30
N ILE A 65 6.19 -4.64 -11.60
CA ILE A 65 6.97 -3.47 -11.12
C ILE A 65 7.58 -2.70 -12.29
N SER A 66 7.63 -1.38 -12.17
CA SER A 66 8.32 -0.48 -13.10
C SER A 66 9.27 0.42 -12.32
N GLU A 67 10.21 1.04 -13.02
CA GLU A 67 11.14 1.98 -12.38
C GLU A 67 10.39 3.16 -11.77
N SER A 68 9.40 3.68 -12.47
CA SER A 68 8.55 4.77 -11.98
C SER A 68 7.81 4.38 -10.70
N ARG A 69 7.22 3.19 -10.69
CA ARG A 69 6.49 2.70 -9.51
C ARG A 69 7.45 2.42 -8.35
N LEU A 70 8.64 1.91 -8.65
CA LEU A 70 9.66 1.70 -7.64
C LEU A 70 10.05 3.01 -6.96
N ASN A 71 10.25 4.09 -7.73
CA ASN A 71 10.54 5.40 -7.17
C ASN A 71 9.42 5.89 -6.26
N SER A 72 8.16 5.70 -6.67
CA SER A 72 7.00 6.05 -5.85
C SER A 72 6.98 5.24 -4.55
N MET A 73 7.29 3.95 -4.61
CA MET A 73 7.37 3.10 -3.43
C MET A 73 8.45 3.56 -2.45
N LEU A 74 9.62 3.98 -2.96
CA LEU A 74 10.69 4.49 -2.12
C LEU A 74 10.29 5.78 -1.41
N ILE A 75 9.63 6.70 -2.12
CA ILE A 75 9.14 7.95 -1.53
C ILE A 75 8.12 7.65 -0.43
N SER A 76 7.11 6.82 -0.73
CA SER A 76 6.07 6.46 0.23
C SER A 76 6.64 5.70 1.42
N GLY A 77 7.58 4.78 1.18
CA GLY A 77 8.22 4.03 2.24
C GLY A 77 8.97 4.91 3.22
N LYS A 78 9.70 5.89 2.72
CA LYS A 78 10.41 6.86 3.57
C LYS A 78 9.43 7.70 4.38
N THR A 79 8.36 8.16 3.76
CA THR A 79 7.32 8.95 4.45
C THR A 79 6.65 8.12 5.54
N ALA A 80 6.28 6.88 5.25
CA ALA A 80 5.65 5.99 6.22
C ALA A 80 6.59 5.69 7.38
N LYS A 81 7.87 5.45 7.11
CA LYS A 81 8.86 5.20 8.15
C LYS A 81 9.02 6.39 9.08
N SER A 82 9.06 7.60 8.54
CA SER A 82 9.20 8.82 9.35
C SER A 82 7.99 9.04 10.27
N ARG A 83 6.82 8.53 9.90
CA ARG A 83 5.60 8.60 10.70
C ARG A 83 5.37 7.36 11.57
N GLU A 84 6.28 6.40 11.54
CA GLU A 84 6.15 5.12 12.24
C GLU A 84 4.85 4.37 11.88
N MET A 85 4.46 4.46 10.63
CA MET A 85 3.22 3.92 10.13
C MET A 85 3.43 2.48 9.62
N PRO A 86 2.46 1.57 9.79
CA PRO A 86 2.59 0.19 9.31
C PRO A 86 2.79 0.12 7.79
N ILE A 87 3.73 -0.73 7.36
CA ILE A 87 4.01 -0.99 5.97
C ILE A 87 3.92 -2.49 5.73
N VAL A 88 3.16 -2.90 4.71
CA VAL A 88 3.11 -4.28 4.23
C VAL A 88 3.74 -4.33 2.85
N LEU A 89 4.76 -5.14 2.70
CA LEU A 89 5.44 -5.35 1.41
C LEU A 89 5.07 -6.72 0.87
N ASP A 90 4.54 -6.75 -0.35
CA ASP A 90 4.31 -7.98 -1.10
C ASP A 90 5.32 -8.06 -2.24
N PRO A 91 6.43 -8.80 -2.06
CA PRO A 91 7.51 -8.85 -3.03
C PRO A 91 7.23 -9.87 -4.15
N VAL A 92 6.12 -9.69 -4.86
CA VAL A 92 5.73 -10.57 -5.96
C VAL A 92 6.87 -10.72 -6.96
N GLY A 93 7.28 -11.95 -7.24
CA GLY A 93 8.30 -12.25 -8.22
C GLY A 93 9.73 -11.97 -7.77
N VAL A 94 9.97 -11.75 -6.49
CA VAL A 94 11.33 -11.58 -5.98
C VAL A 94 12.17 -12.82 -6.33
N GLY A 95 13.39 -12.58 -6.82
CA GLY A 95 14.28 -13.65 -7.27
C GLY A 95 14.16 -14.00 -8.75
N ILE A 96 13.09 -13.58 -9.44
CA ILE A 96 12.93 -13.84 -10.88
C ILE A 96 13.88 -12.98 -11.70
N SER A 97 14.17 -11.77 -11.26
CA SER A 97 15.06 -10.85 -11.95
C SER A 97 15.90 -10.06 -10.95
N LYS A 98 16.99 -9.47 -11.42
CA LYS A 98 17.78 -8.56 -10.59
C LYS A 98 16.98 -7.35 -10.16
N PHE A 99 16.11 -6.86 -11.03
CA PHE A 99 15.31 -5.67 -10.75
C PHE A 99 14.37 -5.86 -9.55
N ARG A 100 13.80 -7.08 -9.41
CA ARG A 100 12.89 -7.39 -8.30
C ARG A 100 13.60 -7.85 -7.03
N THR A 101 14.86 -8.18 -7.16
CA THR A 101 15.65 -8.60 -6.01
C THR A 101 16.38 -7.44 -5.38
#